data_c40a1cda8fcfda6994dc24cca5cfc737
#
_entry.id   c40a1cda8fcfda6994dc24cca5cfc737
#
_cell.length_a   1.000
_cell.length_b   1.000
_cell.length_c   1.000
_cell.angle_alpha   90.00
_cell.angle_beta   90.00
_cell.angle_gamma   90.00
#
_symmetry.space_group_name_H-M   'P 1'
#
loop_
_entity.id
_entity.type
_entity.pdbx_description
1 polymer ?
#
loop_
_entity_poly.entity_id
_entity_poly.type
_entity_poly.pdbx_seq_one_letter_code
_entity_poly.pdbx_strand_id
1 'polypeptide(L)'
;MVARRTLLAAAGAATATAAIAPFSPLSPLAATARAAGARLPVRLANNSGHDVVHAYISGTDSSGWPVFVSADGVLNRLPNPSTTVTPIADYSIALGASGSAATNVTLTDYVIGGRVWFSVGQKLQFFVNPGPVPGVVQPALVSSDPNWATDWTFCEFTYNSANLYANISYVDMVALPVSMASTGSGGDQSVSPLPTGALAAIASGLRAQHAADGAPWERLVVTDASGAVLRVMSPTHSPVGFGTYWDDYLNRVWSHFASTPLTIDGQGGIGSYTGTVSGDAIVFSGLDTNGVPFTRPSATDIFGCASGPLYNSGADARGAIAARLAAAFNRGSLLVPGGNDQPDGVPPSGYYQDPVTNHYARLVHDHADIGYAFPYDDVGPTGAAPVDGHLQDSAPTSWSITLGADGT
;
A
#
# COMPACT_ATOMS: atom_id res chain seq x y z
N MET A 1 11.79 -7.04 -44.12
CA MET A 1 12.68 -7.41 -42.99
C MET A 1 13.21 -6.11 -42.40
N VAL A 2 12.48 -5.52 -41.45
CA VAL A 2 12.97 -4.38 -40.66
C VAL A 2 12.61 -4.67 -39.22
N ALA A 3 13.59 -4.52 -38.38
CA ALA A 3 13.81 -5.03 -37.05
C ALA A 3 12.70 -4.76 -36.03
N ARG A 4 12.21 -5.82 -35.40
CA ARG A 4 11.62 -5.82 -34.07
C ARG A 4 12.75 -5.67 -33.00
N ARG A 5 13.24 -4.49 -32.84
CA ARG A 5 14.14 -4.14 -31.72
C ARG A 5 13.94 -2.67 -31.40
N THR A 6 12.97 -2.35 -30.56
CA THR A 6 12.93 -1.10 -29.76
C THR A 6 11.55 -0.94 -29.13
N LEU A 7 11.17 -1.77 -28.15
CA LEU A 7 9.98 -1.53 -27.31
C LEU A 7 10.10 -2.14 -25.91
N LEU A 8 11.32 -2.40 -25.45
CA LEU A 8 11.57 -2.91 -24.09
C LEU A 8 12.53 -2.02 -23.27
N ALA A 9 12.73 -0.78 -23.68
CA ALA A 9 13.66 0.13 -23.01
C ALA A 9 12.98 1.37 -22.38
N ALA A 10 11.70 1.30 -22.04
CA ALA A 10 10.99 2.39 -21.36
C ALA A 10 10.03 1.92 -20.25
N ALA A 11 10.19 0.70 -19.74
CA ALA A 11 9.72 0.40 -18.40
C ALA A 11 10.83 0.83 -17.44
N GLY A 12 11.01 2.13 -17.30
CA GLY A 12 11.71 2.70 -16.17
C GLY A 12 11.03 2.13 -14.93
N ALA A 13 11.78 1.35 -14.17
CA ALA A 13 11.38 0.85 -12.88
C ALA A 13 11.03 2.06 -11.98
N ALA A 14 9.78 2.47 -11.99
CA ALA A 14 9.19 3.03 -10.80
C ALA A 14 9.11 1.83 -9.84
N THR A 15 10.21 1.51 -9.18
CA THR A 15 10.17 0.85 -7.90
C THR A 15 9.42 1.84 -7.01
N ALA A 16 8.10 1.72 -6.96
CA ALA A 16 7.38 2.11 -5.80
C ALA A 16 7.84 1.12 -4.70
N THR A 17 9.02 1.36 -4.17
CA THR A 17 9.30 1.02 -2.79
C THR A 17 8.22 1.79 -2.07
N ALA A 18 7.15 1.11 -1.65
CA ALA A 18 6.30 1.61 -0.60
C ALA A 18 7.30 2.01 0.49
N ALA A 19 7.51 3.31 0.63
CA ALA A 19 8.31 3.83 1.70
C ALA A 19 7.52 3.43 2.94
N ILE A 20 7.97 2.34 3.58
CA ILE A 20 7.54 2.00 4.93
C ILE A 20 7.79 3.28 5.70
N ALA A 21 6.73 3.95 6.11
CA ALA A 21 6.83 5.15 6.93
C ALA A 21 7.79 4.82 8.06
N PRO A 22 8.79 5.66 8.36
CA PRO A 22 9.66 5.40 9.48
C PRO A 22 8.80 5.40 10.72
N PHE A 23 8.64 4.21 11.31
CA PHE A 23 7.96 4.01 12.57
C PHE A 23 8.49 5.01 13.59
N SER A 24 7.61 5.76 14.22
CA SER A 24 7.95 6.46 15.45
C SER A 24 8.58 5.44 16.40
N PRO A 25 9.76 5.71 16.97
CA PRO A 25 10.34 4.79 17.93
C PRO A 25 9.47 4.79 19.19
N LEU A 26 8.57 3.84 19.28
CA LEU A 26 8.00 3.47 20.56
C LEU A 26 9.20 3.07 21.44
N SER A 27 9.25 3.63 22.64
CA SER A 27 10.30 3.38 23.65
C SER A 27 10.67 1.91 23.71
N PRO A 28 11.93 1.53 23.79
CA PRO A 28 12.33 0.15 23.83
C PRO A 28 11.88 -0.46 25.15
N LEU A 29 10.73 -1.12 25.16
CA LEU A 29 10.49 -2.20 26.10
C LEU A 29 11.58 -3.22 25.81
N ALA A 30 12.40 -3.54 26.81
CA ALA A 30 13.50 -4.47 26.69
C ALA A 30 13.03 -5.79 26.09
N ALA A 31 13.22 -5.95 24.77
CA ALA A 31 12.97 -7.20 24.09
C ALA A 31 14.01 -8.18 24.60
N THR A 32 13.57 -9.20 25.34
CA THR A 32 14.37 -10.39 25.59
C THR A 32 14.71 -10.98 24.23
N ALA A 33 15.99 -10.93 23.86
CA ALA A 33 16.48 -11.45 22.59
C ALA A 33 16.01 -12.90 22.44
N ARG A 34 15.13 -13.15 21.46
CA ARG A 34 14.71 -14.49 21.08
C ARG A 34 15.89 -15.16 20.38
N ALA A 35 16.23 -16.38 20.77
CA ALA A 35 17.36 -17.11 20.23
C ALA A 35 17.25 -17.25 18.69
N ALA A 36 18.39 -17.15 18.00
CA ALA A 36 18.51 -17.38 16.57
C ALA A 36 17.82 -18.68 16.14
N GLY A 37 16.98 -18.64 15.11
CA GLY A 37 16.24 -19.81 14.61
C GLY A 37 14.77 -19.84 15.01
N ALA A 38 14.13 -18.69 15.27
CA ALA A 38 12.71 -18.65 15.55
C ALA A 38 11.89 -19.12 14.35
N ARG A 39 11.31 -20.31 14.47
CA ARG A 39 10.38 -20.85 13.47
C ARG A 39 8.99 -20.26 13.70
N LEU A 40 8.35 -19.78 12.61
CA LEU A 40 6.98 -19.30 12.66
C LEU A 40 6.07 -20.21 11.83
N PRO A 41 5.17 -20.96 12.44
CA PRO A 41 4.10 -21.64 11.73
C PRO A 41 3.17 -20.64 11.04
N VAL A 42 3.01 -20.78 9.72
CA VAL A 42 2.10 -20.00 8.89
C VAL A 42 1.01 -20.92 8.36
N ARG A 43 -0.25 -20.55 8.50
CA ARG A 43 -1.40 -21.29 8.04
C ARG A 43 -2.06 -20.50 6.90
N LEU A 44 -2.07 -21.09 5.70
CA LEU A 44 -2.67 -20.52 4.49
C LEU A 44 -4.01 -21.23 4.22
N ALA A 45 -5.11 -20.50 4.34
CA ALA A 45 -6.45 -21.06 4.15
C ALA A 45 -7.10 -20.50 2.88
N ASN A 46 -7.83 -21.35 2.18
CA ASN A 46 -8.63 -20.98 1.04
C ASN A 46 -10.13 -21.05 1.39
N ASN A 47 -10.78 -19.89 1.50
CA ASN A 47 -12.23 -19.74 1.67
C ASN A 47 -12.82 -18.89 0.53
N SER A 48 -12.13 -18.82 -0.61
CA SER A 48 -12.47 -17.91 -1.72
C SER A 48 -13.66 -18.37 -2.59
N GLY A 49 -14.11 -19.62 -2.42
CA GLY A 49 -15.08 -20.24 -3.35
C GLY A 49 -14.42 -20.90 -4.56
N HIS A 50 -13.11 -20.76 -4.76
CA HIS A 50 -12.36 -21.33 -5.87
C HIS A 50 -11.54 -22.55 -5.43
N ASP A 51 -11.53 -23.61 -6.26
CA ASP A 51 -10.83 -24.85 -5.94
C ASP A 51 -9.34 -24.83 -6.31
N VAL A 52 -8.93 -23.94 -7.22
CA VAL A 52 -7.53 -23.81 -7.65
C VAL A 52 -7.00 -22.46 -7.17
N VAL A 53 -6.22 -22.49 -6.10
CA VAL A 53 -5.57 -21.32 -5.53
C VAL A 53 -4.10 -21.65 -5.28
N HIS A 54 -3.25 -20.70 -5.65
CA HIS A 54 -1.82 -20.75 -5.37
C HIS A 54 -1.42 -19.60 -4.45
N ALA A 55 -0.61 -19.93 -3.45
CA ALA A 55 0.01 -18.91 -2.59
C ALA A 55 1.51 -18.82 -2.87
N TYR A 56 2.12 -17.66 -2.56
CA TYR A 56 3.56 -17.43 -2.63
C TYR A 56 3.96 -16.59 -1.41
N ILE A 57 5.14 -16.85 -0.87
CA ILE A 57 5.73 -16.03 0.19
C ILE A 57 7.06 -15.51 -0.33
N SER A 58 7.19 -14.22 -0.47
CA SER A 58 8.39 -13.54 -0.97
C SER A 58 8.86 -12.47 0.01
N GLY A 59 10.11 -12.05 -0.10
CA GLY A 59 10.68 -10.96 0.70
C GLY A 59 12.19 -10.92 0.58
N THR A 60 12.85 -10.40 1.59
CA THR A 60 14.32 -10.48 1.72
C THR A 60 14.71 -11.21 3.00
N ASP A 61 15.86 -11.86 2.98
CA ASP A 61 16.46 -12.39 4.21
C ASP A 61 17.09 -11.27 5.04
N SER A 62 17.65 -11.62 6.20
CA SER A 62 18.29 -10.67 7.12
C SER A 62 19.51 -9.94 6.54
N SER A 63 20.04 -10.39 5.40
CA SER A 63 21.14 -9.72 4.68
C SER A 63 20.62 -8.77 3.58
N GLY A 64 19.30 -8.68 3.37
CA GLY A 64 18.68 -7.92 2.30
C GLY A 64 18.64 -8.64 0.95
N TRP A 65 18.98 -9.94 0.91
CA TRP A 65 18.92 -10.72 -0.34
C TRP A 65 17.50 -11.21 -0.60
N PRO A 66 16.97 -11.08 -1.83
CA PRO A 66 15.60 -11.51 -2.14
C PRO A 66 15.46 -13.03 -2.06
N VAL A 67 14.35 -13.44 -1.48
CA VAL A 67 14.00 -14.84 -1.23
C VAL A 67 12.56 -15.14 -1.63
N PHE A 68 12.33 -16.40 -2.01
CA PHE A 68 11.00 -17.04 -2.00
C PHE A 68 11.00 -18.20 -1.02
N VAL A 69 9.90 -18.38 -0.31
CA VAL A 69 9.71 -19.49 0.62
C VAL A 69 9.02 -20.64 -0.10
N SER A 70 9.64 -21.81 -0.10
CA SER A 70 9.03 -23.05 -0.63
C SER A 70 8.03 -23.66 0.34
N ALA A 71 7.23 -24.62 -0.12
CA ALA A 71 6.17 -25.25 0.67
C ALA A 71 6.68 -25.95 1.96
N ASP A 72 7.95 -26.33 2.01
CA ASP A 72 8.63 -26.88 3.19
C ASP A 72 9.15 -25.79 4.15
N GLY A 73 8.92 -24.53 3.83
CA GLY A 73 9.29 -23.37 4.68
C GLY A 73 10.74 -22.88 4.52
N VAL A 74 11.48 -23.43 3.55
CA VAL A 74 12.87 -23.02 3.29
C VAL A 74 12.90 -21.69 2.51
N LEU A 75 13.75 -20.76 2.96
CA LEU A 75 14.02 -19.51 2.27
C LEU A 75 15.02 -19.77 1.12
N ASN A 76 14.55 -19.65 -0.11
CA ASN A 76 15.36 -19.85 -1.30
C ASN A 76 15.83 -18.49 -1.82
N ARG A 77 17.14 -18.21 -1.70
CA ARG A 77 17.75 -17.02 -2.28
C ARG A 77 17.65 -17.06 -3.79
N LEU A 78 17.21 -15.94 -4.37
CA LEU A 78 17.14 -15.85 -5.82
C LEU A 78 18.52 -15.76 -6.45
N PRO A 79 18.74 -16.41 -7.60
CA PRO A 79 19.96 -16.24 -8.36
C PRO A 79 20.05 -14.80 -8.87
N ASN A 80 21.27 -14.28 -8.98
CA ASN A 80 21.52 -12.99 -9.62
C ASN A 80 21.88 -13.22 -11.09
N PRO A 81 21.00 -12.93 -12.06
CA PRO A 81 21.30 -13.08 -13.46
C PRO A 81 22.37 -12.06 -13.88
N SER A 82 23.21 -12.42 -14.84
CA SER A 82 24.35 -11.58 -15.21
C SER A 82 23.97 -10.35 -16.03
N THR A 83 22.92 -10.41 -16.87
CA THR A 83 22.66 -9.36 -17.87
C THR A 83 21.20 -9.08 -18.19
N THR A 84 20.29 -10.01 -17.95
CA THR A 84 18.90 -9.89 -18.40
C THR A 84 17.92 -10.31 -17.32
N VAL A 85 16.72 -9.72 -17.36
CA VAL A 85 15.58 -10.15 -16.55
C VAL A 85 15.30 -11.63 -16.84
N THR A 86 15.21 -12.43 -15.78
CA THR A 86 15.06 -13.90 -15.90
C THR A 86 13.83 -14.35 -15.10
N PRO A 87 13.03 -15.31 -15.61
CA PRO A 87 11.94 -15.88 -14.82
C PRO A 87 12.46 -16.55 -13.54
N ILE A 88 11.73 -16.40 -12.45
CA ILE A 88 11.99 -17.09 -11.19
C ILE A 88 11.44 -18.52 -11.28
N ALA A 89 12.10 -19.47 -10.61
CA ALA A 89 11.60 -20.83 -10.46
C ALA A 89 10.22 -20.83 -9.78
N ASP A 90 9.45 -21.89 -10.00
CA ASP A 90 8.11 -22.02 -9.41
C ASP A 90 8.22 -22.33 -7.91
N TYR A 91 7.85 -21.34 -7.08
CA TYR A 91 7.70 -21.46 -5.63
C TYR A 91 6.25 -21.43 -5.19
N SER A 92 5.30 -21.74 -6.08
CA SER A 92 3.89 -21.77 -5.74
C SER A 92 3.59 -22.85 -4.70
N ILE A 93 2.78 -22.47 -3.72
CA ILE A 93 2.22 -23.35 -2.70
C ILE A 93 0.77 -23.58 -3.09
N ALA A 94 0.44 -24.78 -3.56
CA ALA A 94 -0.93 -25.11 -3.89
C ALA A 94 -1.76 -25.21 -2.60
N LEU A 95 -2.88 -24.49 -2.57
CA LEU A 95 -3.85 -24.61 -1.48
C LEU A 95 -4.90 -25.67 -1.85
N GLY A 96 -5.53 -26.26 -0.83
CA GLY A 96 -6.67 -27.15 -1.04
C GLY A 96 -7.89 -26.42 -1.60
N ALA A 97 -8.90 -27.15 -2.02
CA ALA A 97 -10.19 -26.61 -2.44
C ALA A 97 -10.79 -25.70 -1.36
N SER A 98 -11.67 -24.80 -1.78
CA SER A 98 -12.29 -23.85 -0.86
C SER A 98 -12.96 -24.54 0.32
N GLY A 99 -12.70 -24.04 1.54
CA GLY A 99 -13.21 -24.62 2.79
C GLY A 99 -12.47 -25.88 3.29
N SER A 100 -11.42 -26.33 2.59
CA SER A 100 -10.59 -27.45 3.05
C SER A 100 -9.66 -27.05 4.18
N ALA A 101 -8.94 -28.04 4.76
CA ALA A 101 -7.94 -27.76 5.79
C ALA A 101 -6.83 -26.83 5.27
N ALA A 102 -6.40 -25.90 6.11
CA ALA A 102 -5.34 -24.95 5.78
C ALA A 102 -4.02 -25.68 5.45
N THR A 103 -3.30 -25.15 4.45
CA THR A 103 -1.94 -25.57 4.13
C THR A 103 -0.97 -24.91 5.14
N ASN A 104 -0.14 -25.72 5.78
CA ASN A 104 0.80 -25.26 6.78
C ASN A 104 2.20 -25.13 6.19
N VAL A 105 2.80 -23.98 6.39
CA VAL A 105 4.20 -23.68 6.05
C VAL A 105 4.88 -23.15 7.31
N THR A 106 6.08 -23.63 7.63
CA THR A 106 6.82 -23.09 8.76
C THR A 106 8.01 -22.29 8.26
N LEU A 107 7.96 -20.96 8.41
CA LEU A 107 9.13 -20.13 8.13
C LEU A 107 10.30 -20.61 8.99
N THR A 108 11.42 -20.93 8.35
CA THR A 108 12.61 -21.46 9.02
C THR A 108 13.59 -20.36 9.41
N ASP A 109 13.38 -19.13 8.94
CA ASP A 109 14.18 -17.94 9.24
C ASP A 109 13.33 -16.66 9.05
N TYR A 110 13.92 -15.51 9.35
CA TYR A 110 13.30 -14.20 9.22
C TYR A 110 13.08 -13.79 7.75
N VAL A 111 11.96 -13.10 7.51
CA VAL A 111 11.61 -12.51 6.21
C VAL A 111 11.26 -11.05 6.42
N ILE A 112 11.98 -10.17 5.71
CA ILE A 112 11.86 -8.73 5.83
C ILE A 112 11.20 -8.16 4.57
N GLY A 113 10.27 -7.20 4.73
CA GLY A 113 9.58 -6.56 3.62
C GLY A 113 8.91 -7.58 2.70
N GLY A 114 8.26 -8.59 3.33
CA GLY A 114 7.66 -9.72 2.63
C GLY A 114 6.25 -9.44 2.15
N ARG A 115 5.81 -10.23 1.18
CA ARG A 115 4.41 -10.34 0.73
C ARG A 115 3.98 -11.79 0.71
N VAL A 116 2.76 -12.05 1.17
CA VAL A 116 2.06 -13.30 0.90
C VAL A 116 1.06 -13.02 -0.21
N TRP A 117 1.27 -13.67 -1.35
CA TRP A 117 0.45 -13.51 -2.56
C TRP A 117 -0.51 -14.67 -2.67
N PHE A 118 -1.68 -14.41 -3.24
CA PHE A 118 -2.64 -15.41 -3.64
C PHE A 118 -3.04 -15.17 -5.09
N SER A 119 -3.21 -16.25 -5.85
CA SER A 119 -3.80 -16.21 -7.20
C SER A 119 -4.80 -17.33 -7.41
N VAL A 120 -5.84 -17.04 -8.18
CA VAL A 120 -6.93 -17.96 -8.52
C VAL A 120 -6.73 -18.49 -9.92
N GLY A 121 -6.87 -19.80 -10.07
CA GLY A 121 -6.82 -20.53 -11.34
C GLY A 121 -5.41 -20.61 -11.94
N GLN A 122 -4.74 -19.50 -12.13
CA GLN A 122 -3.43 -19.44 -12.78
C GLN A 122 -2.32 -19.13 -11.78
N LYS A 123 -1.13 -19.64 -12.04
CA LYS A 123 0.08 -19.31 -11.28
C LYS A 123 0.58 -17.93 -11.67
N LEU A 124 1.09 -17.17 -10.69
CA LEU A 124 1.77 -15.90 -10.93
C LEU A 124 3.16 -16.12 -11.53
N GLN A 125 3.53 -15.24 -12.42
CA GLN A 125 4.86 -15.15 -13.00
C GLN A 125 5.64 -14.04 -12.30
N PHE A 126 6.82 -14.41 -11.78
CA PHE A 126 7.76 -13.48 -11.18
C PHE A 126 9.08 -13.53 -11.97
N PHE A 127 9.81 -12.41 -11.96
CA PHE A 127 11.10 -12.34 -12.62
C PHE A 127 12.13 -11.73 -11.67
N VAL A 128 13.41 -11.88 -12.01
CA VAL A 128 14.51 -11.27 -11.27
C VAL A 128 15.33 -10.40 -12.20
N ASN A 129 15.57 -9.15 -11.77
CA ASN A 129 16.47 -8.21 -12.42
C ASN A 129 17.91 -8.39 -11.92
N PRO A 130 18.92 -8.30 -12.79
CA PRO A 130 20.30 -8.24 -12.35
C PRO A 130 20.61 -6.94 -11.60
N GLY A 131 21.57 -7.00 -10.66
CA GLY A 131 22.03 -5.85 -9.90
C GLY A 131 23.12 -6.22 -8.89
N PRO A 132 23.69 -5.27 -8.14
CA PRO A 132 24.56 -5.56 -7.00
C PRO A 132 23.87 -6.47 -5.98
N VAL A 133 22.59 -6.22 -5.73
CA VAL A 133 21.60 -7.14 -5.16
C VAL A 133 20.51 -7.30 -6.21
N PRO A 134 20.10 -8.52 -6.56
CA PRO A 134 19.06 -8.72 -7.57
C PRO A 134 17.71 -8.15 -7.09
N GLY A 135 16.91 -7.65 -8.03
CA GLY A 135 15.58 -7.12 -7.73
C GLY A 135 14.48 -8.08 -8.18
N VAL A 136 13.49 -8.36 -7.32
CA VAL A 136 12.30 -9.10 -7.75
C VAL A 136 11.41 -8.21 -8.59
N VAL A 137 11.05 -8.66 -9.80
CA VAL A 137 9.97 -8.09 -10.60
C VAL A 137 8.69 -8.82 -10.21
N GLN A 138 7.86 -8.12 -9.47
CA GLN A 138 6.59 -8.60 -8.96
C GLN A 138 5.48 -8.37 -10.00
N PRO A 139 4.29 -9.02 -9.87
CA PRO A 139 3.11 -8.68 -10.65
C PRO A 139 2.84 -7.17 -10.63
N ALA A 140 2.66 -6.58 -11.80
CA ALA A 140 2.50 -5.15 -11.97
C ALA A 140 1.08 -4.79 -12.45
N LEU A 141 0.59 -3.63 -12.02
CA LEU A 141 -0.75 -3.13 -12.35
C LEU A 141 -0.73 -2.37 -13.69
N VAL A 142 -0.19 -3.03 -14.72
CA VAL A 142 -0.15 -2.53 -16.11
C VAL A 142 -0.60 -3.63 -17.06
N SER A 143 -1.33 -3.27 -18.10
CA SER A 143 -1.94 -4.24 -19.03
C SER A 143 -0.95 -5.09 -19.84
N SER A 144 0.33 -4.73 -19.83
CA SER A 144 1.41 -5.50 -20.45
C SER A 144 2.01 -6.56 -19.51
N ASP A 145 1.64 -6.57 -18.22
CA ASP A 145 2.12 -7.57 -17.26
C ASP A 145 1.52 -8.95 -17.57
N PRO A 146 2.30 -10.02 -17.54
CA PRO A 146 1.78 -11.37 -17.81
C PRO A 146 0.72 -11.83 -16.80
N ASN A 147 0.66 -11.23 -15.62
CA ASN A 147 -0.33 -11.53 -14.58
C ASN A 147 -1.59 -10.65 -14.66
N TRP A 148 -1.68 -9.74 -15.66
CA TRP A 148 -2.77 -8.75 -15.74
C TRP A 148 -4.16 -9.38 -15.68
N ALA A 149 -4.38 -10.47 -16.43
CA ALA A 149 -5.67 -11.16 -16.51
C ALA A 149 -5.88 -12.22 -15.41
N THR A 150 -4.90 -12.43 -14.54
CA THR A 150 -5.02 -13.34 -13.40
C THR A 150 -5.67 -12.60 -12.24
N ASP A 151 -6.59 -13.26 -11.55
CA ASP A 151 -7.12 -12.75 -10.30
C ASP A 151 -6.12 -13.04 -9.17
N TRP A 152 -5.62 -11.97 -8.52
CA TRP A 152 -4.60 -12.06 -7.48
C TRP A 152 -4.69 -10.93 -6.46
N THR A 153 -4.21 -11.23 -5.28
CA THR A 153 -4.12 -10.28 -4.17
C THR A 153 -2.87 -10.56 -3.33
N PHE A 154 -2.60 -9.71 -2.34
CA PHE A 154 -1.51 -9.93 -1.38
C PHE A 154 -1.78 -9.25 -0.04
N CYS A 155 -1.07 -9.68 0.99
CA CYS A 155 -0.83 -8.92 2.21
C CYS A 155 0.68 -8.75 2.44
N GLU A 156 1.05 -7.74 3.22
CA GLU A 156 2.44 -7.40 3.49
C GLU A 156 2.84 -7.81 4.90
N PHE A 157 4.12 -8.17 5.10
CA PHE A 157 4.62 -8.50 6.41
C PHE A 157 6.13 -8.29 6.56
N THR A 158 6.57 -8.17 7.80
CA THR A 158 7.95 -8.33 8.22
C THR A 158 7.97 -9.24 9.43
N TYR A 159 8.73 -10.33 9.33
CA TYR A 159 9.03 -11.20 10.46
C TYR A 159 10.51 -11.11 10.78
N ASN A 160 10.85 -10.58 11.93
CA ASN A 160 12.23 -10.37 12.38
C ASN A 160 12.42 -10.76 13.86
N SER A 161 13.59 -10.49 14.43
CA SER A 161 13.87 -10.81 15.82
C SER A 161 13.03 -10.03 16.84
N ALA A 162 12.41 -8.93 16.45
CA ALA A 162 11.63 -8.08 17.33
C ALA A 162 10.14 -8.45 17.33
N ASN A 163 9.58 -8.74 16.14
CA ASN A 163 8.15 -8.99 16.00
C ASN A 163 7.79 -9.65 14.65
N LEU A 164 6.54 -10.08 14.55
CA LEU A 164 5.78 -10.19 13.33
C LEU A 164 4.95 -8.91 13.19
N TYR A 165 5.17 -8.14 12.12
CA TYR A 165 4.29 -7.08 11.67
C TYR A 165 3.66 -7.50 10.35
N ALA A 166 2.35 -7.40 10.23
CA ALA A 166 1.65 -7.68 8.98
C ALA A 166 0.47 -6.73 8.79
N ASN A 167 0.17 -6.35 7.56
CA ASN A 167 -0.92 -5.44 7.25
C ASN A 167 -1.63 -5.82 5.95
N ILE A 168 -2.90 -5.43 5.87
CA ILE A 168 -3.67 -5.38 4.63
C ILE A 168 -3.56 -3.96 4.10
N SER A 169 -3.18 -3.84 2.82
CA SER A 169 -2.99 -2.56 2.15
C SER A 169 -3.79 -2.51 0.86
N TYR A 170 -4.54 -1.43 0.69
CA TYR A 170 -5.23 -1.08 -0.55
C TYR A 170 -4.53 0.09 -1.28
N VAL A 171 -3.31 0.44 -0.88
CA VAL A 171 -2.51 1.51 -1.51
C VAL A 171 -2.27 1.23 -2.99
N ASP A 172 -2.08 -0.04 -3.34
CA ASP A 172 -1.90 -0.46 -4.72
C ASP A 172 -3.24 -0.77 -5.40
N MET A 173 -4.09 -1.55 -4.76
CA MET A 173 -5.38 -2.00 -5.30
C MET A 173 -6.29 -2.61 -4.23
N VAL A 174 -7.58 -2.63 -4.53
CA VAL A 174 -8.56 -3.54 -3.90
C VAL A 174 -8.77 -4.74 -4.81
N ALA A 175 -8.70 -5.94 -4.26
CA ALA A 175 -8.91 -7.21 -4.96
C ALA A 175 -9.59 -8.24 -4.03
N LEU A 176 -9.29 -9.53 -4.19
CA LEU A 176 -9.81 -10.60 -3.34
C LEU A 176 -9.57 -10.32 -1.85
N PRO A 177 -10.55 -10.55 -0.99
CA PRO A 177 -10.44 -10.32 0.44
C PRO A 177 -9.38 -11.22 1.11
N VAL A 178 -8.55 -10.63 1.95
CA VAL A 178 -7.60 -11.36 2.80
C VAL A 178 -7.88 -11.01 4.25
N SER A 179 -7.87 -12.00 5.14
CA SER A 179 -7.85 -11.78 6.58
C SER A 179 -6.59 -12.38 7.20
N MET A 180 -6.21 -11.86 8.35
CA MET A 180 -5.03 -12.33 9.08
C MET A 180 -5.33 -12.49 10.56
N ALA A 181 -4.68 -13.46 11.20
CA ALA A 181 -4.70 -13.61 12.65
C ALA A 181 -3.35 -14.11 13.15
N SER A 182 -2.87 -13.54 14.25
CA SER A 182 -1.68 -13.98 14.99
C SER A 182 -2.11 -14.51 16.35
N THR A 183 -1.52 -15.62 16.77
CA THR A 183 -1.54 -16.05 18.16
C THR A 183 -0.15 -15.92 18.75
N GLY A 184 -0.07 -15.36 19.94
CA GLY A 184 1.19 -15.12 20.59
C GLY A 184 1.07 -14.89 22.10
N SER A 185 2.19 -14.81 22.80
CA SER A 185 2.19 -14.58 24.25
C SER A 185 1.67 -13.20 24.67
N GLY A 186 1.56 -12.25 23.74
CA GLY A 186 0.96 -10.93 23.93
C GLY A 186 -0.56 -10.89 23.74
N GLY A 187 -1.19 -12.01 23.42
CA GLY A 187 -2.60 -12.16 23.10
C GLY A 187 -2.85 -12.35 21.60
N ASP A 188 -4.05 -12.80 21.29
CA ASP A 188 -4.46 -13.01 19.90
C ASP A 188 -4.83 -11.68 19.24
N GLN A 189 -4.39 -11.50 18.00
CA GLN A 189 -4.70 -10.34 17.17
C GLN A 189 -5.32 -10.80 15.84
N SER A 190 -6.19 -9.99 15.27
CA SER A 190 -6.77 -10.29 13.96
C SER A 190 -7.05 -9.03 13.16
N VAL A 191 -6.99 -9.17 11.84
CA VAL A 191 -7.37 -8.16 10.86
C VAL A 191 -8.48 -8.75 10.00
N SER A 192 -9.63 -8.08 9.99
CA SER A 192 -10.81 -8.50 9.21
C SER A 192 -10.54 -8.36 7.71
N PRO A 193 -11.16 -9.21 6.88
CA PRO A 193 -11.07 -9.09 5.43
C PRO A 193 -11.92 -7.90 4.94
N LEU A 194 -11.71 -7.51 3.69
CA LEU A 194 -12.67 -6.69 2.96
C LEU A 194 -14.06 -7.34 3.04
N PRO A 195 -15.14 -6.59 3.39
CA PRO A 195 -16.49 -7.14 3.44
C PRO A 195 -16.95 -7.71 2.09
N THR A 196 -17.75 -8.77 2.15
CA THR A 196 -18.35 -9.40 0.97
C THR A 196 -19.08 -8.38 0.10
N GLY A 197 -18.81 -8.36 -1.20
CA GLY A 197 -19.39 -7.43 -2.16
C GLY A 197 -18.76 -6.01 -2.18
N ALA A 198 -17.80 -5.74 -1.31
CA ALA A 198 -17.16 -4.41 -1.26
C ALA A 198 -16.37 -4.11 -2.54
N LEU A 199 -15.68 -5.09 -3.13
CA LEU A 199 -14.98 -4.93 -4.40
C LEU A 199 -15.93 -4.45 -5.51
N ALA A 200 -17.08 -5.11 -5.66
CA ALA A 200 -18.10 -4.75 -6.63
C ALA A 200 -18.72 -3.37 -6.35
N ALA A 201 -18.96 -3.04 -5.08
CA ALA A 201 -19.48 -1.75 -4.66
C ALA A 201 -18.49 -0.60 -4.95
N ILE A 202 -17.20 -0.77 -4.65
CA ILE A 202 -16.15 0.19 -4.96
C ILE A 202 -16.04 0.39 -6.49
N ALA A 203 -16.04 -0.69 -7.27
CA ALA A 203 -16.00 -0.62 -8.73
C ALA A 203 -17.22 0.14 -9.30
N SER A 204 -18.41 -0.13 -8.78
CA SER A 204 -19.64 0.57 -9.16
C SER A 204 -19.58 2.05 -8.79
N GLY A 205 -19.10 2.36 -7.58
CA GLY A 205 -18.93 3.74 -7.10
C GLY A 205 -17.98 4.56 -7.97
N LEU A 206 -16.86 3.96 -8.43
CA LEU A 206 -15.92 4.65 -9.33
C LEU A 206 -16.52 4.90 -10.73
N ARG A 207 -17.31 3.96 -11.24
CA ARG A 207 -18.04 4.18 -12.51
C ARG A 207 -19.08 5.30 -12.37
N ALA A 208 -19.80 5.35 -11.23
CA ALA A 208 -20.74 6.42 -10.93
C ALA A 208 -20.01 7.77 -10.77
N GLN A 209 -18.86 7.79 -10.14
CA GLN A 209 -18.05 9.00 -9.99
C GLN A 209 -17.54 9.52 -11.34
N HIS A 210 -17.07 8.62 -12.22
CA HIS A 210 -16.73 8.98 -13.59
C HIS A 210 -17.91 9.64 -14.32
N ALA A 211 -19.10 9.09 -14.20
CA ALA A 211 -20.30 9.65 -14.80
C ALA A 211 -20.68 11.04 -14.24
N ALA A 212 -20.30 11.32 -12.98
CA ALA A 212 -20.61 12.57 -12.31
C ALA A 212 -19.64 13.71 -12.64
N ASP A 213 -18.34 13.43 -12.74
CA ASP A 213 -17.29 14.46 -12.89
C ASP A 213 -16.47 14.34 -14.19
N GLY A 214 -16.60 13.24 -14.93
CA GLY A 214 -15.84 12.98 -16.15
C GLY A 214 -14.37 12.61 -15.94
N ALA A 215 -13.88 12.59 -14.69
CA ALA A 215 -12.52 12.13 -14.39
C ALA A 215 -12.40 10.61 -14.61
N PRO A 216 -11.22 10.07 -14.93
CA PRO A 216 -11.08 8.70 -15.44
C PRO A 216 -11.18 7.60 -14.39
N TRP A 217 -12.03 7.73 -13.39
CA TRP A 217 -12.21 6.80 -12.27
C TRP A 217 -12.57 5.38 -12.73
N GLU A 218 -13.37 5.25 -13.81
CA GLU A 218 -13.76 3.94 -14.36
C GLU A 218 -12.57 3.13 -14.87
N ARG A 219 -11.47 3.81 -15.30
CA ARG A 219 -10.26 3.14 -15.81
C ARG A 219 -9.48 2.41 -14.72
N LEU A 220 -9.79 2.67 -13.46
CA LEU A 220 -9.20 1.96 -12.33
C LEU A 220 -9.79 0.56 -12.17
N VAL A 221 -10.95 0.29 -12.76
CA VAL A 221 -11.64 -0.99 -12.66
C VAL A 221 -11.11 -1.96 -13.71
N VAL A 222 -10.47 -3.02 -13.27
CA VAL A 222 -9.95 -4.09 -14.14
C VAL A 222 -10.92 -5.26 -14.11
N THR A 223 -11.34 -5.69 -15.30
CA THR A 223 -12.25 -6.82 -15.48
C THR A 223 -11.59 -7.94 -16.28
N ASP A 224 -12.08 -9.14 -16.11
CA ASP A 224 -11.78 -10.25 -17.00
C ASP A 224 -12.55 -10.17 -18.32
N ALA A 225 -12.39 -11.18 -19.19
CA ALA A 225 -13.04 -11.27 -20.47
C ALA A 225 -14.57 -11.45 -20.38
N SER A 226 -15.11 -11.90 -19.25
CA SER A 226 -16.55 -12.01 -18.99
C SER A 226 -17.17 -10.71 -18.47
N GLY A 227 -16.34 -9.74 -18.07
CA GLY A 227 -16.76 -8.51 -17.43
C GLY A 227 -16.79 -8.56 -15.90
N ALA A 228 -16.39 -9.67 -15.29
CA ALA A 228 -16.26 -9.78 -13.83
C ALA A 228 -15.09 -8.90 -13.35
N VAL A 229 -15.27 -8.22 -12.21
CA VAL A 229 -14.24 -7.34 -11.65
C VAL A 229 -13.16 -8.20 -10.99
N LEU A 230 -11.93 -8.10 -11.51
CA LEU A 230 -10.76 -8.75 -10.89
C LEU A 230 -10.16 -7.89 -9.76
N ARG A 231 -10.10 -6.58 -9.98
CA ARG A 231 -9.56 -5.62 -9.02
C ARG A 231 -9.93 -4.19 -9.36
N VAL A 232 -9.76 -3.31 -8.39
CA VAL A 232 -9.80 -1.87 -8.57
C VAL A 232 -8.42 -1.32 -8.22
N MET A 233 -7.75 -0.69 -9.18
CA MET A 233 -6.42 -0.11 -8.98
C MET A 233 -6.51 1.23 -8.25
N SER A 234 -5.53 1.53 -7.43
CA SER A 234 -5.31 2.89 -6.95
C SER A 234 -4.96 3.83 -8.11
N PRO A 235 -5.38 5.10 -8.08
CA PRO A 235 -5.02 6.09 -9.09
C PRO A 235 -3.51 6.33 -9.21
N THR A 236 -2.72 5.92 -8.22
CA THR A 236 -1.25 5.92 -8.27
C THR A 236 -0.72 5.10 -9.46
N HIS A 237 -1.37 3.99 -9.80
CA HIS A 237 -0.97 3.10 -10.89
C HIS A 237 -1.56 3.50 -12.24
N SER A 238 -2.53 4.41 -12.28
CA SER A 238 -3.13 4.91 -13.52
C SER A 238 -3.31 6.42 -13.48
N PRO A 239 -2.23 7.21 -13.35
CA PRO A 239 -2.32 8.67 -13.25
C PRO A 239 -2.74 9.33 -14.57
N VAL A 240 -2.73 8.60 -15.68
CA VAL A 240 -3.07 9.12 -17.00
C VAL A 240 -4.54 9.53 -17.05
N GLY A 241 -4.75 10.81 -17.35
CA GLY A 241 -6.09 11.41 -17.42
C GLY A 241 -6.51 12.14 -16.13
N PHE A 242 -5.78 12.03 -15.04
CA PHE A 242 -6.00 12.84 -13.84
C PHE A 242 -5.17 14.14 -13.82
N GLY A 243 -4.43 14.46 -14.91
CA GLY A 243 -3.46 15.55 -14.92
C GLY A 243 -4.01 16.91 -14.48
N THR A 244 -5.26 17.22 -14.79
CA THR A 244 -5.94 18.48 -14.44
C THR A 244 -7.00 18.31 -13.36
N TYR A 245 -7.18 17.10 -12.83
CA TYR A 245 -8.27 16.81 -11.88
C TYR A 245 -8.19 17.68 -10.62
N TRP A 246 -6.97 17.92 -10.12
CA TRP A 246 -6.75 18.68 -8.90
C TRP A 246 -6.64 20.20 -9.10
N ASP A 247 -6.62 20.72 -10.32
CA ASP A 247 -6.28 22.12 -10.62
C ASP A 247 -7.21 23.10 -9.91
N ASP A 248 -8.52 22.89 -9.95
CA ASP A 248 -9.48 23.76 -9.25
C ASP A 248 -9.28 23.73 -7.74
N TYR A 249 -9.13 22.55 -7.15
CA TYR A 249 -8.87 22.41 -5.73
C TYR A 249 -7.58 23.10 -5.31
N LEU A 250 -6.49 22.90 -6.06
CA LEU A 250 -5.21 23.55 -5.80
C LEU A 250 -5.30 25.08 -5.91
N ASN A 251 -6.06 25.60 -6.89
CA ASN A 251 -6.28 27.04 -7.03
C ASN A 251 -7.01 27.59 -5.80
N ARG A 252 -8.03 26.91 -5.31
CA ARG A 252 -8.76 27.30 -4.10
C ARG A 252 -7.87 27.21 -2.84
N VAL A 253 -7.07 26.14 -2.69
CA VAL A 253 -6.13 25.97 -1.58
C VAL A 253 -5.10 27.10 -1.57
N TRP A 254 -4.44 27.40 -2.70
CA TRP A 254 -3.43 28.47 -2.81
C TRP A 254 -4.04 29.85 -2.52
N SER A 255 -5.23 30.11 -3.05
CA SER A 255 -5.94 31.37 -2.79
C SER A 255 -6.31 31.52 -1.30
N HIS A 256 -6.81 30.45 -0.68
CA HIS A 256 -7.22 30.45 0.74
C HIS A 256 -6.01 30.72 1.66
N PHE A 257 -4.93 29.95 1.49
CA PHE A 257 -3.76 30.05 2.35
C PHE A 257 -2.80 31.20 1.99
N ALA A 258 -3.12 32.01 1.01
CA ALA A 258 -2.43 33.28 0.79
C ALA A 258 -2.68 34.31 1.92
N SER A 259 -3.83 34.21 2.59
CA SER A 259 -4.22 35.13 3.68
C SER A 259 -4.57 34.40 4.99
N THR A 260 -4.84 33.11 4.94
CA THR A 260 -5.17 32.29 6.11
C THR A 260 -3.96 31.43 6.46
N PRO A 261 -3.45 31.46 7.69
CA PRO A 261 -2.34 30.58 8.08
C PRO A 261 -2.78 29.10 8.08
N LEU A 262 -1.93 28.22 7.57
CA LEU A 262 -2.02 26.77 7.68
C LEU A 262 -1.08 26.31 8.78
N THR A 263 -1.60 25.66 9.80
CA THR A 263 -0.81 25.03 10.86
C THR A 263 -0.78 23.52 10.65
N ILE A 264 0.40 22.93 10.74
CA ILE A 264 0.56 21.47 10.65
C ILE A 264 1.35 21.00 11.87
N ASP A 265 0.73 20.12 12.66
CA ASP A 265 1.41 19.39 13.73
C ASP A 265 2.17 18.21 13.13
N GLY A 266 3.49 18.19 13.29
CA GLY A 266 4.34 17.10 12.89
C GLY A 266 4.14 15.83 13.72
N GLN A 267 3.46 15.93 14.86
CA GLN A 267 3.21 14.83 15.83
C GLN A 267 4.51 14.15 16.30
N GLY A 268 4.45 13.20 17.19
CA GLY A 268 5.63 12.45 17.63
C GLY A 268 6.78 13.29 18.21
N GLY A 269 6.52 14.52 18.67
CA GLY A 269 7.54 15.41 19.23
C GLY A 269 8.28 16.27 18.19
N ILE A 270 7.87 16.24 16.93
CA ILE A 270 8.47 17.06 15.84
C ILE A 270 8.10 18.53 15.99
N GLY A 271 6.93 18.84 16.56
CA GLY A 271 6.41 20.18 16.74
C GLY A 271 5.49 20.66 15.63
N SER A 272 4.86 21.82 15.87
CA SER A 272 3.89 22.42 14.95
C SER A 272 4.55 23.53 14.13
N TYR A 273 4.21 23.62 12.85
CA TYR A 273 4.71 24.60 11.91
C TYR A 273 3.55 25.37 11.29
N THR A 274 3.66 26.70 11.26
CA THR A 274 2.64 27.56 10.65
C THR A 274 3.20 28.19 9.39
N GLY A 275 2.46 28.13 8.30
CA GLY A 275 2.85 28.66 7.01
C GLY A 275 1.73 29.38 6.27
N THR A 276 2.09 30.11 5.24
CA THR A 276 1.19 30.76 4.28
C THR A 276 1.73 30.58 2.87
N VAL A 277 0.87 30.74 1.88
CA VAL A 277 1.33 30.78 0.48
C VAL A 277 2.11 32.05 0.22
N SER A 278 3.31 31.90 -0.30
CA SER A 278 4.15 32.97 -0.80
C SER A 278 4.71 32.60 -2.17
N GLY A 279 4.30 33.35 -3.21
CA GLY A 279 4.56 32.94 -4.59
C GLY A 279 3.88 31.61 -4.92
N ASP A 280 4.64 30.63 -5.40
CA ASP A 280 4.12 29.32 -5.79
C ASP A 280 4.25 28.24 -4.70
N ALA A 281 4.64 28.60 -3.49
CA ALA A 281 4.89 27.64 -2.41
C ALA A 281 4.15 28.00 -1.12
N ILE A 282 3.81 26.99 -0.32
CA ILE A 282 3.47 27.15 1.10
C ILE A 282 4.79 27.22 1.86
N VAL A 283 5.02 28.34 2.54
CA VAL A 283 6.25 28.62 3.29
C VAL A 283 5.95 28.52 4.79
N PHE A 284 6.50 27.52 5.44
CA PHE A 284 6.36 27.30 6.88
C PHE A 284 7.49 28.00 7.63
N SER A 285 7.14 28.78 8.65
CA SER A 285 8.11 29.52 9.47
C SER A 285 9.01 28.57 10.25
N GLY A 286 10.32 28.77 10.15
CA GLY A 286 11.32 27.97 10.87
C GLY A 286 11.53 26.54 10.35
N LEU A 287 10.85 26.14 9.28
CA LEU A 287 11.03 24.82 8.67
C LEU A 287 12.16 24.86 7.63
N ASP A 288 13.16 24.00 7.79
CA ASP A 288 14.11 23.68 6.73
C ASP A 288 13.48 22.71 5.73
N THR A 289 13.39 23.13 4.47
CA THR A 289 12.81 22.31 3.39
C THR A 289 13.84 21.40 2.72
N ASN A 290 15.09 21.44 3.15
CA ASN A 290 16.19 20.69 2.53
C ASN A 290 16.29 20.94 1.01
N GLY A 291 15.95 22.16 0.56
CA GLY A 291 15.94 22.55 -0.86
C GLY A 291 14.74 22.04 -1.67
N VAL A 292 13.76 21.40 -1.05
CA VAL A 292 12.53 20.94 -1.70
C VAL A 292 11.32 21.70 -1.12
N PRO A 293 10.94 22.85 -1.68
CA PRO A 293 9.82 23.66 -1.19
C PRO A 293 8.48 22.96 -1.45
N PHE A 294 7.45 23.33 -0.67
CA PHE A 294 6.08 22.85 -0.85
C PHE A 294 5.35 23.65 -1.93
N THR A 295 5.76 23.44 -3.18
CA THR A 295 5.09 24.01 -4.35
C THR A 295 3.78 23.25 -4.66
N ARG A 296 3.06 23.69 -5.69
CA ARG A 296 1.83 22.99 -6.13
C ARG A 296 2.15 21.54 -6.55
N PRO A 297 1.54 20.53 -5.91
CA PRO A 297 1.74 19.16 -6.29
C PRO A 297 0.96 18.81 -7.56
N SER A 298 1.48 17.91 -8.37
CA SER A 298 0.74 17.27 -9.45
C SER A 298 -0.22 16.18 -8.93
N ALA A 299 -1.11 15.70 -9.79
CA ALA A 299 -1.97 14.55 -9.47
C ALA A 299 -1.14 13.31 -9.06
N THR A 300 -0.02 13.06 -9.73
CA THR A 300 0.91 11.97 -9.39
C THR A 300 1.51 12.15 -7.99
N ASP A 301 1.87 13.38 -7.63
CA ASP A 301 2.42 13.69 -6.32
C ASP A 301 1.37 13.47 -5.22
N ILE A 302 0.11 13.89 -5.46
CA ILE A 302 -0.98 13.75 -4.48
C ILE A 302 -1.34 12.28 -4.28
N PHE A 303 -1.63 11.54 -5.34
CA PHE A 303 -2.03 10.14 -5.23
C PHE A 303 -0.90 9.25 -4.70
N GLY A 304 0.34 9.49 -5.17
CA GLY A 304 1.50 8.68 -4.79
C GLY A 304 2.16 9.08 -3.49
N CYS A 305 1.92 10.30 -2.99
CA CYS A 305 2.47 10.84 -1.72
C CYS A 305 4.01 10.81 -1.61
N ALA A 306 4.74 10.53 -2.67
CA ALA A 306 6.16 10.18 -2.60
C ALA A 306 7.05 10.97 -3.57
N SER A 307 6.51 11.91 -4.32
CA SER A 307 7.24 12.67 -5.34
C SER A 307 6.99 14.18 -5.26
N GLY A 308 7.76 14.94 -6.02
CA GLY A 308 7.64 16.39 -6.09
C GLY A 308 7.69 17.06 -4.72
N PRO A 309 6.82 18.04 -4.45
CA PRO A 309 6.77 18.72 -3.16
C PRO A 309 6.35 17.83 -1.99
N LEU A 310 5.71 16.68 -2.27
CA LEU A 310 5.28 15.71 -1.27
C LEU A 310 6.31 14.59 -1.04
N TYR A 311 7.48 14.66 -1.67
CA TYR A 311 8.59 13.74 -1.41
C TYR A 311 8.94 13.72 0.08
N ASN A 312 9.00 12.52 0.66
CA ASN A 312 9.41 12.33 2.04
C ASN A 312 10.94 12.22 2.12
N SER A 313 11.57 13.19 2.78
CA SER A 313 13.03 13.25 2.97
C SER A 313 13.54 12.36 4.10
N GLY A 314 12.64 11.68 4.85
CA GLY A 314 12.99 10.85 6.00
C GLY A 314 12.30 11.28 7.29
N ALA A 315 12.89 10.92 8.44
CA ALA A 315 12.34 11.18 9.78
C ALA A 315 12.62 12.62 10.28
N ASP A 316 12.64 13.62 9.39
CA ASP A 316 12.81 15.02 9.73
C ASP A 316 11.47 15.79 9.75
N ALA A 317 11.50 17.03 10.19
CA ALA A 317 10.31 17.87 10.25
C ALA A 317 9.67 18.07 8.86
N ARG A 318 10.49 18.21 7.82
CA ARG A 318 10.01 18.39 6.45
C ARG A 318 9.26 17.15 5.96
N GLY A 319 9.79 15.94 6.22
CA GLY A 319 9.13 14.67 5.89
C GLY A 319 7.79 14.51 6.62
N ALA A 320 7.75 14.86 7.90
CA ALA A 320 6.51 14.84 8.68
C ALA A 320 5.45 15.79 8.11
N ILE A 321 5.81 17.02 7.75
CA ILE A 321 4.90 17.98 7.14
C ILE A 321 4.43 17.49 5.76
N ALA A 322 5.32 16.90 4.94
CA ALA A 322 4.96 16.32 3.66
C ALA A 322 3.91 15.23 3.79
N ALA A 323 4.05 14.34 4.77
CA ALA A 323 3.09 13.27 5.03
C ALA A 323 1.70 13.81 5.41
N ARG A 324 1.62 14.84 6.27
CA ARG A 324 0.35 15.48 6.66
C ARG A 324 -0.31 16.22 5.51
N LEU A 325 0.48 16.93 4.71
CA LEU A 325 -0.02 17.59 3.50
C LEU A 325 -0.55 16.56 2.49
N ALA A 326 0.18 15.48 2.26
CA ALA A 326 -0.24 14.41 1.35
C ALA A 326 -1.58 13.78 1.79
N ALA A 327 -1.73 13.49 3.09
CA ALA A 327 -2.97 13.00 3.66
C ALA A 327 -4.10 14.02 3.50
N ALA A 328 -3.85 15.30 3.80
CA ALA A 328 -4.84 16.36 3.71
C ALA A 328 -5.31 16.59 2.26
N PHE A 329 -4.41 16.51 1.27
CA PHE A 329 -4.77 16.58 -0.14
C PHE A 329 -5.65 15.39 -0.55
N ASN A 330 -5.22 14.14 -0.27
CA ASN A 330 -6.00 12.96 -0.63
C ASN A 330 -7.41 13.00 -0.04
N ARG A 331 -7.56 13.47 1.19
CA ARG A 331 -8.85 13.58 1.90
C ARG A 331 -9.67 14.80 1.52
N GLY A 332 -9.12 15.73 0.73
CA GLY A 332 -9.78 17.00 0.41
C GLY A 332 -10.06 17.85 1.66
N SER A 333 -9.24 17.71 2.74
CA SER A 333 -9.55 18.26 4.05
C SER A 333 -9.02 19.68 4.28
N LEU A 334 -8.25 20.26 3.37
CA LEU A 334 -7.64 21.59 3.55
C LEU A 334 -8.64 22.76 3.52
N LEU A 335 -9.80 22.58 2.86
CA LEU A 335 -10.78 23.65 2.66
C LEU A 335 -12.10 23.45 3.43
N VAL A 336 -12.19 22.38 4.21
CA VAL A 336 -13.36 22.15 5.09
C VAL A 336 -13.16 22.89 6.42
N PRO A 337 -14.21 23.06 7.24
CA PRO A 337 -14.08 23.65 8.58
C PRO A 337 -13.00 22.94 9.40
N GLY A 338 -12.05 23.70 9.94
CA GLY A 338 -10.88 23.16 10.65
C GLY A 338 -9.70 22.79 9.75
N GLY A 339 -9.84 22.86 8.44
CA GLY A 339 -8.81 22.43 7.48
C GLY A 339 -7.50 23.20 7.54
N ASN A 340 -7.47 24.35 8.20
CA ASN A 340 -6.27 25.13 8.44
C ASN A 340 -5.42 24.62 9.63
N ASP A 341 -5.83 23.54 10.28
CA ASP A 341 -5.11 22.88 11.37
C ASP A 341 -5.02 21.37 11.09
N GLN A 342 -3.88 20.91 10.64
CA GLN A 342 -3.67 19.54 10.20
C GLN A 342 -2.69 18.79 11.11
N PRO A 343 -2.94 17.51 11.42
CA PRO A 343 -4.14 16.73 11.05
C PRO A 343 -5.32 16.89 12.04
N ASP A 344 -5.17 17.66 13.12
CA ASP A 344 -6.07 17.62 14.30
C ASP A 344 -7.38 18.39 14.09
N GLY A 345 -7.42 19.37 13.19
CA GLY A 345 -8.56 20.25 13.00
C GLY A 345 -9.76 19.62 12.27
N VAL A 346 -9.56 18.49 11.58
CA VAL A 346 -10.63 17.83 10.82
C VAL A 346 -10.81 16.39 11.30
N PRO A 347 -11.95 16.06 11.93
CA PRO A 347 -12.20 14.67 12.32
C PRO A 347 -12.42 13.77 11.10
N PRO A 348 -12.28 12.43 11.21
CA PRO A 348 -12.48 11.51 10.10
C PRO A 348 -13.84 11.65 9.39
N SER A 349 -14.89 12.03 10.09
CA SER A 349 -16.21 12.30 9.50
C SER A 349 -16.23 13.54 8.58
N GLY A 350 -15.20 14.38 8.63
CA GLY A 350 -15.03 15.54 7.76
C GLY A 350 -14.17 15.27 6.52
N TYR A 351 -13.64 14.05 6.36
CA TYR A 351 -12.86 13.68 5.20
C TYR A 351 -13.73 13.50 3.96
N TYR A 352 -13.15 13.68 2.79
CA TYR A 352 -13.79 13.47 1.47
C TYR A 352 -15.06 14.29 1.23
N GLN A 353 -15.21 15.42 1.90
CA GLN A 353 -16.37 16.31 1.74
C GLN A 353 -16.23 17.30 0.56
N ASP A 354 -15.01 17.59 0.12
CA ASP A 354 -14.79 18.39 -1.09
C ASP A 354 -15.10 17.54 -2.33
N PRO A 355 -15.78 18.08 -3.35
CA PRO A 355 -16.07 17.35 -4.58
C PRO A 355 -14.80 16.93 -5.34
N VAL A 356 -13.66 17.59 -5.09
CA VAL A 356 -12.34 17.18 -5.61
C VAL A 356 -11.54 16.54 -4.49
N THR A 357 -11.52 15.23 -4.47
CA THR A 357 -10.85 14.41 -3.45
C THR A 357 -10.38 13.08 -4.06
N ASN A 358 -9.66 12.25 -3.31
CA ASN A 358 -9.35 10.90 -3.74
C ASN A 358 -10.58 9.99 -3.58
N HIS A 359 -11.41 9.92 -4.63
CA HIS A 359 -12.63 9.10 -4.59
C HIS A 359 -12.38 7.60 -4.52
N TYR A 360 -11.20 7.12 -4.94
CA TYR A 360 -10.80 5.74 -4.67
C TYR A 360 -10.69 5.51 -3.16
N ALA A 361 -9.94 6.34 -2.46
CA ALA A 361 -9.77 6.23 -1.01
C ALA A 361 -11.11 6.39 -0.27
N ARG A 362 -11.93 7.37 -0.68
CA ARG A 362 -13.29 7.54 -0.13
C ARG A 362 -14.10 6.25 -0.23
N LEU A 363 -14.16 5.64 -1.41
CA LEU A 363 -14.95 4.42 -1.62
C LEU A 363 -14.36 3.21 -0.89
N VAL A 364 -13.05 3.13 -0.74
CA VAL A 364 -12.42 2.10 0.10
C VAL A 364 -12.89 2.26 1.54
N HIS A 365 -12.84 3.46 2.12
CA HIS A 365 -13.28 3.71 3.50
C HIS A 365 -14.82 3.64 3.68
N ASP A 366 -15.58 3.87 2.63
CA ASP A 366 -17.04 3.67 2.66
C ASP A 366 -17.43 2.18 2.76
N HIS A 367 -16.53 1.27 2.34
CA HIS A 367 -16.82 -0.17 2.22
C HIS A 367 -15.85 -1.08 2.97
N ALA A 368 -14.77 -0.56 3.54
CA ALA A 368 -13.80 -1.29 4.33
C ALA A 368 -13.58 -0.56 5.67
N ASP A 369 -13.71 -1.28 6.78
CA ASP A 369 -13.53 -0.70 8.12
C ASP A 369 -12.05 -0.34 8.39
N ILE A 370 -11.12 -1.03 7.71
CA ILE A 370 -9.68 -0.93 7.91
C ILE A 370 -8.91 -1.15 6.60
N GLY A 371 -7.69 -0.66 6.55
CA GLY A 371 -6.74 -0.81 5.45
C GLY A 371 -6.35 0.53 4.83
N TYR A 372 -5.06 0.68 4.55
CA TYR A 372 -4.54 1.88 3.87
C TYR A 372 -5.14 2.00 2.46
N ALA A 373 -5.73 3.15 2.13
CA ALA A 373 -6.20 3.43 0.76
C ALA A 373 -5.23 4.33 -0.04
N PHE A 374 -4.27 4.97 0.64
CA PHE A 374 -3.16 5.72 0.05
C PHE A 374 -1.99 5.75 1.04
N PRO A 375 -0.75 6.04 0.62
CA PRO A 375 0.36 6.26 1.54
C PRO A 375 0.02 7.37 2.55
N TYR A 376 0.40 7.22 3.82
CA TYR A 376 0.06 8.11 4.94
C TYR A 376 -1.42 8.18 5.33
N ASP A 377 -2.20 7.16 5.01
CA ASP A 377 -3.60 7.08 5.46
C ASP A 377 -3.73 6.84 6.98
N ASP A 378 -2.66 6.43 7.63
CA ASP A 378 -2.47 6.37 9.07
C ASP A 378 -2.31 7.74 9.75
N VAL A 379 -2.00 8.79 8.99
CA VAL A 379 -1.98 10.16 9.51
C VAL A 379 -3.39 10.62 9.84
N GLY A 380 -3.66 10.87 11.10
CA GLY A 380 -4.98 11.33 11.57
C GLY A 380 -4.87 12.21 12.81
N PRO A 381 -5.99 12.76 13.28
CA PRO A 381 -6.04 13.52 14.51
C PRO A 381 -5.48 12.73 15.70
N THR A 382 -4.83 13.43 16.61
CA THR A 382 -4.28 12.83 17.83
C THR A 382 -5.35 12.08 18.60
N GLY A 383 -5.13 10.79 18.84
CA GLY A 383 -6.08 9.90 19.52
C GLY A 383 -7.21 9.34 18.65
N ALA A 384 -7.23 9.61 17.36
CA ALA A 384 -8.14 8.92 16.45
C ALA A 384 -7.81 7.42 16.36
N ALA A 385 -8.83 6.60 16.11
CA ALA A 385 -8.61 5.17 15.86
C ALA A 385 -7.80 5.00 14.55
N PRO A 386 -6.80 4.11 14.53
CA PRO A 386 -6.05 3.83 13.31
C PRO A 386 -6.95 3.13 12.29
N VAL A 387 -6.74 3.45 11.00
CA VAL A 387 -7.43 2.81 9.86
C VAL A 387 -6.56 1.73 9.18
N ASP A 388 -5.40 1.49 9.72
CA ASP A 388 -4.27 0.80 9.06
C ASP A 388 -4.34 -0.73 9.04
N GLY A 389 -5.35 -1.38 9.56
CA GLY A 389 -5.55 -2.84 9.41
C GLY A 389 -4.28 -3.68 9.56
N HIS A 390 -3.51 -3.48 10.65
CA HIS A 390 -2.28 -4.22 10.91
C HIS A 390 -2.39 -5.12 12.14
N LEU A 391 -1.52 -6.10 12.23
CA LEU A 391 -1.20 -6.82 13.47
C LEU A 391 0.29 -6.66 13.77
N GLN A 392 0.62 -6.58 15.08
CA GLN A 392 1.99 -6.52 15.55
C GLN A 392 2.14 -7.41 16.78
N ASP A 393 2.90 -8.50 16.62
CA ASP A 393 3.09 -9.50 17.67
C ASP A 393 4.58 -9.71 17.94
N SER A 394 5.02 -9.35 19.14
CA SER A 394 6.43 -9.46 19.55
C SER A 394 6.86 -10.89 19.89
N ALA A 395 5.92 -11.82 20.03
CA ALA A 395 6.20 -13.21 20.35
C ALA A 395 5.19 -14.15 19.68
N PRO A 396 5.07 -14.12 18.34
CA PRO A 396 4.09 -14.92 17.61
C PRO A 396 4.41 -16.41 17.75
N THR A 397 3.39 -17.20 17.99
CA THR A 397 3.45 -18.67 17.99
C THR A 397 2.83 -19.28 16.74
N SER A 398 1.92 -18.55 16.09
CA SER A 398 1.41 -18.88 14.76
C SER A 398 0.87 -17.64 14.04
N TRP A 399 0.85 -17.68 12.71
CA TRP A 399 0.25 -16.68 11.85
C TRP A 399 -0.67 -17.35 10.84
N SER A 400 -1.94 -16.96 10.81
CA SER A 400 -2.94 -17.48 9.89
C SER A 400 -3.33 -16.41 8.88
N ILE A 401 -3.41 -16.79 7.61
CA ILE A 401 -3.82 -15.91 6.51
C ILE A 401 -4.89 -16.66 5.72
N THR A 402 -6.04 -16.02 5.53
CA THR A 402 -7.16 -16.63 4.82
C THR A 402 -7.55 -15.79 3.62
N LEU A 403 -7.53 -16.40 2.44
CA LEU A 403 -8.17 -15.84 1.25
C LEU A 403 -9.68 -16.05 1.36
N GLY A 404 -10.43 -14.95 1.38
CA GLY A 404 -11.89 -14.95 1.45
C GLY A 404 -12.57 -14.88 0.09
N ALA A 405 -13.88 -15.04 0.08
CA ALA A 405 -14.71 -14.86 -1.10
C ALA A 405 -15.05 -13.37 -1.30
N ASP A 406 -15.05 -12.93 -2.55
CA ASP A 406 -15.45 -11.57 -2.93
C ASP A 406 -16.97 -11.37 -2.99
N GLY A 407 -17.73 -12.46 -2.96
CA GLY A 407 -19.19 -12.43 -2.93
C GLY A 407 -19.84 -12.17 -4.30
N THR A 408 -19.14 -12.54 -5.38
CA THR A 408 -19.72 -12.52 -6.74
C THR A 408 -20.62 -13.72 -7.00
#